data_b43cc45e3933cd2ba07c8686722d830b
#
_entry.id   b43cc45e3933cd2ba07c8686722d830b
#
_cell.length_a   1.000
_cell.length_b   1.000
_cell.length_c   1.000
_cell.angle_alpha   90.00
_cell.angle_beta   90.00
_cell.angle_gamma   90.00
#
_symmetry.space_group_name_H-M   'P 1'
#
loop_
_entity.id
_entity.type
_entity.pdbx_description
1 polymer ?
#
loop_
_entity_poly.entity_id
_entity_poly.type
_entity_poly.pdbx_seq_one_letter_code
_entity_poly.pdbx_strand_id
1 'polypeptide(L)'
;PVMLGPDDEVLAESDPDMASMRQRFSGVELERSHLTEQQQAFIAELAETMATRCARSKALAEGGRRHHADWKYSLQFKADLKALRFPMAVERAEGERFWDVDGNEYVDIAMGMGTHFFGHAPKFIDAVVKAQMAKGAALGPQSPLASTVAEKLCALTKHDRAAFFVTGS
;
A
#
# COMPACT_ATOMS: atom_id res chain seq x y z
N PRO A 1 5.89 -6.05 14.77
CA PRO A 1 6.09 -7.38 15.28
C PRO A 1 4.96 -8.27 14.78
N VAL A 2 5.32 -9.26 13.95
CA VAL A 2 4.42 -10.31 13.53
C VAL A 2 4.00 -11.02 14.81
N MET A 3 2.73 -10.99 15.17
CA MET A 3 2.22 -11.83 16.24
C MET A 3 2.21 -13.24 15.70
N LEU A 4 3.19 -14.05 16.12
CA LEU A 4 3.27 -15.46 15.84
C LEU A 4 2.13 -16.17 16.60
N GLY A 5 1.48 -17.15 15.97
CA GLY A 5 0.54 -18.02 16.65
C GLY A 5 1.28 -18.97 17.61
N PRO A 6 0.57 -19.66 18.52
CA PRO A 6 1.19 -20.57 19.48
C PRO A 6 2.03 -21.67 18.84
N ASP A 7 1.71 -22.10 17.63
CA ASP A 7 2.50 -23.11 16.88
C ASP A 7 3.76 -22.51 16.23
N ASP A 8 3.76 -21.18 15.97
CA ASP A 8 4.90 -20.46 15.41
C ASP A 8 5.96 -20.14 16.48
N GLU A 9 5.58 -20.08 17.77
CA GLU A 9 6.52 -19.87 18.87
C GLU A 9 7.46 -21.06 19.05
N VAL A 10 6.96 -22.28 18.86
CA VAL A 10 7.75 -23.51 19.02
C VAL A 10 8.80 -23.67 17.91
N LEU A 11 8.47 -23.27 16.68
CA LEU A 11 9.40 -23.30 15.54
C LEU A 11 10.45 -22.18 15.58
N ALA A 12 10.11 -21.04 16.19
CA ALA A 12 10.97 -19.88 16.28
C ALA A 12 12.06 -19.97 17.36
N GLU A 13 11.92 -20.85 18.35
CA GLU A 13 12.94 -21.06 19.39
C GLU A 13 14.15 -21.86 18.91
N SER A 14 14.02 -22.62 17.82
CA SER A 14 15.07 -23.51 17.30
C SER A 14 15.90 -22.91 16.13
N ASP A 15 15.52 -21.75 15.60
CA ASP A 15 16.22 -21.13 14.47
C ASP A 15 17.12 -19.98 14.94
N PRO A 16 18.47 -20.11 14.81
CA PRO A 16 19.43 -19.07 15.19
C PRO A 16 19.25 -17.75 14.45
N ASP A 17 18.75 -17.78 13.20
CA ASP A 17 18.50 -16.59 12.40
C ASP A 17 17.28 -15.80 12.94
N MET A 18 16.26 -16.49 13.41
CA MET A 18 15.12 -15.88 14.06
C MET A 18 15.49 -15.25 15.42
N ALA A 19 16.41 -15.84 16.16
CA ALA A 19 16.93 -15.26 17.39
C ALA A 19 17.70 -13.94 17.11
N SER A 20 18.51 -13.90 16.05
CA SER A 20 19.22 -12.70 15.61
C SER A 20 18.27 -11.60 15.10
N MET A 21 17.19 -11.96 14.41
CA MET A 21 16.13 -11.04 14.03
C MET A 21 15.39 -10.48 15.25
N ARG A 22 15.02 -11.33 16.22
CA ARG A 22 14.41 -10.87 17.47
C ARG A 22 15.29 -9.87 18.21
N GLN A 23 16.60 -10.10 18.26
CA GLN A 23 17.55 -9.18 18.89
C GLN A 23 17.65 -7.84 18.16
N ARG A 24 17.56 -7.82 16.83
CA ARG A 24 17.51 -6.57 16.02
C ARG A 24 16.22 -5.79 16.23
N PHE A 25 15.10 -6.46 16.49
CA PHE A 25 13.79 -5.83 16.69
C PHE A 25 13.43 -5.64 18.17
N SER A 26 14.12 -6.27 19.12
CA SER A 26 13.91 -6.09 20.56
C SER A 26 14.35 -4.72 21.09
N GLY A 27 15.12 -3.96 20.29
CA GLY A 27 15.51 -2.59 20.60
C GLY A 27 14.47 -1.53 20.27
N VAL A 28 13.30 -1.90 19.73
CA VAL A 28 12.18 -0.98 19.62
C VAL A 28 11.54 -0.90 21.01
N GLU A 29 12.07 -0.05 21.88
CA GLU A 29 11.34 0.41 23.07
C GLU A 29 9.99 0.92 22.56
N LEU A 30 8.93 0.20 22.93
CA LEU A 30 7.57 0.72 22.77
C LEU A 30 7.51 1.95 23.66
N GLU A 31 7.73 3.13 23.08
CA GLU A 31 7.56 4.39 23.77
C GLU A 31 6.23 4.32 24.52
N ARG A 32 6.31 4.48 25.84
CA ARG A 32 5.09 4.54 26.67
C ARG A 32 4.23 5.66 26.11
N SER A 33 2.95 5.38 25.96
CA SER A 33 1.99 6.39 25.52
C SER A 33 2.10 7.63 26.40
N HIS A 34 2.36 8.77 25.75
CA HIS A 34 2.25 10.08 26.39
C HIS A 34 0.85 10.68 26.22
N LEU A 35 -0.13 9.87 25.79
CA LEU A 35 -1.49 10.30 25.55
C LEU A 35 -2.22 10.51 26.87
N THR A 36 -2.98 11.59 26.95
CA THR A 36 -3.91 11.84 28.05
C THR A 36 -5.08 10.85 28.00
N GLU A 37 -5.78 10.67 29.11
CA GLU A 37 -6.98 9.81 29.18
C GLU A 37 -8.03 10.22 28.15
N GLN A 38 -8.23 11.53 27.93
CA GLN A 38 -9.14 12.04 26.91
C GLN A 38 -8.72 11.64 25.49
N GLN A 39 -7.44 11.70 25.17
CA GLN A 39 -6.92 11.27 23.87
C GLN A 39 -7.07 9.76 23.67
N GLN A 40 -6.83 8.98 24.71
CA GLN A 40 -7.01 7.52 24.67
C GLN A 40 -8.48 7.15 24.45
N ALA A 41 -9.41 7.81 25.15
CA ALA A 41 -10.84 7.61 24.96
C ALA A 41 -11.28 7.97 23.53
N PHE A 42 -10.80 9.09 22.98
CA PHE A 42 -11.09 9.48 21.61
C PHE A 42 -10.56 8.45 20.58
N ILE A 43 -9.34 7.93 20.78
CA ILE A 43 -8.76 6.91 19.89
C ILE A 43 -9.59 5.62 19.96
N ALA A 44 -10.06 5.22 21.13
CA ALA A 44 -10.89 4.04 21.30
C ALA A 44 -12.23 4.19 20.56
N GLU A 45 -12.92 5.30 20.70
CA GLU A 45 -14.17 5.63 19.99
C GLU A 45 -13.96 5.65 18.47
N LEU A 46 -12.88 6.29 18.00
CA LEU A 46 -12.53 6.34 16.60
C LEU A 46 -12.23 4.93 16.03
N ALA A 47 -11.51 4.10 16.80
CA ALA A 47 -11.20 2.74 16.43
C ALA A 47 -12.45 1.86 16.28
N GLU A 48 -13.43 2.00 17.15
CA GLU A 48 -14.72 1.31 17.05
C GLU A 48 -15.53 1.78 15.83
N THR A 49 -15.58 3.09 15.63
CA THR A 49 -16.23 3.70 14.46
C THR A 49 -15.63 3.18 13.16
N MET A 50 -14.29 3.20 13.06
CA MET A 50 -13.58 2.72 11.86
C MET A 50 -13.71 1.21 11.68
N ALA A 51 -13.67 0.43 12.76
CA ALA A 51 -13.86 -1.02 12.70
C ALA A 51 -15.27 -1.41 12.19
N THR A 52 -16.29 -0.61 12.53
CA THR A 52 -17.65 -0.80 12.04
C THR A 52 -17.79 -0.35 10.58
N ARG A 53 -17.27 0.83 10.26
CA ARG A 53 -17.38 1.41 8.91
C ARG A 53 -16.59 0.60 7.85
N CYS A 54 -15.44 0.02 8.24
CA CYS A 54 -14.53 -0.70 7.35
C CYS A 54 -14.39 -2.17 7.78
N ALA A 55 -15.50 -2.81 8.16
CA ALA A 55 -15.51 -4.14 8.76
C ALA A 55 -14.90 -5.22 7.83
N ARG A 56 -15.22 -5.19 6.53
CA ARG A 56 -14.69 -6.13 5.53
C ARG A 56 -13.21 -5.88 5.27
N SER A 57 -12.80 -4.62 5.13
CA SER A 57 -11.40 -4.24 4.99
C SER A 57 -10.57 -4.74 6.17
N LYS A 58 -11.07 -4.57 7.39
CA LYS A 58 -10.44 -5.07 8.62
C LYS A 58 -10.33 -6.58 8.63
N ALA A 59 -11.42 -7.30 8.30
CA ALA A 59 -11.44 -8.76 8.25
C ALA A 59 -10.45 -9.31 7.20
N LEU A 60 -10.36 -8.69 6.01
CA LEU A 60 -9.38 -9.05 4.98
C LEU A 60 -7.95 -8.86 5.48
N ALA A 61 -7.68 -7.76 6.16
CA ALA A 61 -6.36 -7.49 6.71
C ALA A 61 -5.97 -8.52 7.78
N GLU A 62 -6.89 -8.87 8.69
CA GLU A 62 -6.67 -9.84 9.75
C GLU A 62 -6.48 -11.25 9.20
N GLY A 63 -7.34 -11.67 8.28
CA GLY A 63 -7.25 -12.98 7.63
C GLY A 63 -6.00 -13.16 6.77
N GLY A 64 -5.53 -12.08 6.16
CA GLY A 64 -4.34 -12.09 5.31
C GLY A 64 -3.02 -12.14 6.07
N ARG A 65 -2.96 -11.78 7.34
CA ARG A 65 -1.71 -11.61 8.12
C ARG A 65 -0.82 -12.85 8.17
N ARG A 66 -1.41 -14.03 8.09
CA ARG A 66 -0.65 -15.29 8.12
C ARG A 66 0.25 -15.48 6.89
N HIS A 67 -0.14 -14.91 5.74
CA HIS A 67 0.52 -15.14 4.46
C HIS A 67 1.00 -13.86 3.77
N HIS A 68 0.53 -12.71 4.22
CA HIS A 68 0.84 -11.40 3.64
C HIS A 68 1.45 -10.47 4.67
N ALA A 69 2.75 -10.22 4.53
CA ALA A 69 3.48 -9.23 5.32
C ALA A 69 3.48 -7.90 4.56
N ASP A 70 2.62 -6.97 4.97
CA ASP A 70 2.66 -5.60 4.42
C ASP A 70 3.66 -4.77 5.22
N TRP A 71 4.80 -4.45 4.62
CA TRP A 71 5.88 -3.68 5.22
C TRP A 71 5.44 -2.28 5.70
N LYS A 72 4.42 -1.70 5.08
CA LYS A 72 3.87 -0.39 5.46
C LYS A 72 3.30 -0.37 6.88
N TYR A 73 2.89 -1.53 7.39
CA TYR A 73 2.39 -1.61 8.76
C TYR A 73 3.47 -1.43 9.82
N SER A 74 4.71 -1.80 9.51
CA SER A 74 5.83 -1.62 10.44
C SER A 74 6.38 -0.19 10.45
N LEU A 75 6.10 0.60 9.40
CA LEU A 75 6.54 2.00 9.35
C LEU A 75 5.76 2.84 10.37
N GLN A 76 6.50 3.57 11.20
CA GLN A 76 5.94 4.49 12.20
C GLN A 76 4.88 3.83 13.10
N PHE A 77 5.13 2.57 13.49
CA PHE A 77 4.22 1.85 14.37
C PHE A 77 4.12 2.55 15.72
N LYS A 78 2.88 2.85 16.14
CA LYS A 78 2.53 3.34 17.47
C LYS A 78 1.54 2.38 18.09
N ALA A 79 1.85 1.85 19.27
CA ALA A 79 1.03 0.84 19.95
C ALA A 79 -0.40 1.33 20.20
N ASP A 80 -0.53 2.60 20.60
CA ASP A 80 -1.83 3.23 20.88
C ASP A 80 -2.75 3.33 19.67
N LEU A 81 -2.19 3.37 18.46
CA LEU A 81 -2.93 3.47 17.21
C LEU A 81 -3.12 2.10 16.52
N LYS A 82 -2.73 1.00 17.19
CA LYS A 82 -2.78 -0.35 16.59
C LYS A 82 -4.17 -0.72 16.07
N ALA A 83 -5.21 -0.39 16.79
CA ALA A 83 -6.59 -0.71 16.42
C ALA A 83 -7.09 0.04 15.15
N LEU A 84 -6.50 1.21 14.87
CA LEU A 84 -6.77 2.01 13.67
C LEU A 84 -5.93 1.60 12.45
N ARG A 85 -4.91 0.74 12.65
CA ARG A 85 -3.95 0.39 11.59
C ARG A 85 -4.35 -0.90 10.89
N PHE A 86 -5.23 -0.80 9.94
CA PHE A 86 -5.50 -1.83 8.92
C PHE A 86 -5.64 -1.16 7.55
N PRO A 87 -5.25 -1.83 6.44
CA PRO A 87 -5.41 -1.24 5.11
C PRO A 87 -6.89 -1.20 4.76
N MET A 88 -7.28 -0.12 4.17
CA MET A 88 -8.53 -0.04 3.45
C MET A 88 -8.38 -0.84 2.15
N ALA A 89 -9.24 -1.83 1.94
CA ALA A 89 -9.25 -2.60 0.71
C ALA A 89 -10.12 -1.87 -0.31
N VAL A 90 -9.49 -1.34 -1.36
CA VAL A 90 -10.19 -0.62 -2.44
C VAL A 90 -10.70 -1.61 -3.47
N GLU A 91 -11.97 -1.50 -3.85
CA GLU A 91 -12.61 -2.36 -4.84
C GLU A 91 -12.65 -1.72 -6.24
N ARG A 92 -12.92 -0.42 -6.31
CA ARG A 92 -12.95 0.33 -7.57
C ARG A 92 -12.58 1.79 -7.39
N ALA A 93 -12.17 2.42 -8.50
CA ALA A 93 -11.86 3.85 -8.52
C ALA A 93 -12.25 4.44 -9.87
N GLU A 94 -12.72 5.70 -9.89
CA GLU A 94 -13.09 6.46 -11.08
C GLU A 94 -12.94 7.96 -10.84
N GLY A 95 -12.34 8.68 -11.76
CA GLY A 95 -12.08 10.10 -11.62
C GLY A 95 -11.27 10.41 -10.36
N GLU A 96 -11.78 11.28 -9.51
CA GLU A 96 -11.17 11.67 -8.24
C GLU A 96 -11.60 10.79 -7.05
N ARG A 97 -12.36 9.71 -7.29
CA ARG A 97 -12.99 8.92 -6.24
C ARG A 97 -12.55 7.46 -6.25
N PHE A 98 -12.58 6.84 -5.10
CA PHE A 98 -12.50 5.39 -4.96
C PHE A 98 -13.51 4.89 -3.94
N TRP A 99 -13.82 3.60 -4.03
CA TRP A 99 -14.74 2.90 -3.13
C TRP A 99 -14.05 1.70 -2.53
N ASP A 100 -14.18 1.54 -1.24
CA ASP A 100 -13.69 0.37 -0.55
C ASP A 100 -14.63 -0.83 -0.69
N VAL A 101 -14.17 -2.00 -0.25
CA VAL A 101 -14.97 -3.25 -0.25
C VAL A 101 -16.19 -3.19 0.67
N ASP A 102 -16.22 -2.22 1.58
CA ASP A 102 -17.34 -1.95 2.48
C ASP A 102 -18.40 -1.05 1.83
N GLY A 103 -18.14 -0.52 0.63
CA GLY A 103 -19.01 0.36 -0.14
C GLY A 103 -18.88 1.84 0.23
N ASN A 104 -17.94 2.21 1.07
CA ASN A 104 -17.68 3.61 1.39
C ASN A 104 -17.01 4.33 0.22
N GLU A 105 -17.48 5.54 -0.07
CA GLU A 105 -16.90 6.43 -1.07
C GLU A 105 -15.90 7.39 -0.43
N TYR A 106 -14.79 7.61 -1.12
CA TYR A 106 -13.71 8.52 -0.70
C TYR A 106 -13.23 9.37 -1.87
N VAL A 107 -12.76 10.57 -1.56
CA VAL A 107 -12.01 11.41 -2.50
C VAL A 107 -10.53 11.05 -2.38
N ASP A 108 -9.91 10.67 -3.50
CA ASP A 108 -8.49 10.37 -3.55
C ASP A 108 -7.68 11.65 -3.75
N ILE A 109 -7.16 12.21 -2.66
CA ILE A 109 -6.27 13.36 -2.71
C ILE A 109 -4.81 12.98 -2.98
N ALA A 110 -4.46 11.71 -2.84
CA ALA A 110 -3.10 11.23 -3.05
C ALA A 110 -2.83 10.90 -4.52
N MET A 111 -3.86 10.45 -5.26
CA MET A 111 -3.80 10.14 -6.69
C MET A 111 -2.56 9.31 -7.08
N GLY A 112 -2.24 8.30 -6.25
CA GLY A 112 -1.06 7.46 -6.44
C GLY A 112 0.25 8.26 -6.47
N MET A 113 0.39 9.29 -5.63
CA MET A 113 1.51 10.25 -5.62
C MET A 113 1.72 10.94 -6.98
N GLY A 114 0.61 11.28 -7.64
CA GLY A 114 0.60 11.98 -8.93
C GLY A 114 0.62 11.07 -10.17
N THR A 115 0.68 9.74 -10.00
CA THR A 115 0.61 8.82 -11.14
C THR A 115 -0.76 8.85 -11.83
N HIS A 116 -1.83 9.13 -11.08
CA HIS A 116 -3.18 9.27 -11.61
C HIS A 116 -3.52 10.73 -11.93
N PHE A 117 -2.64 11.43 -12.63
CA PHE A 117 -2.80 12.85 -12.94
C PHE A 117 -4.13 13.20 -13.65
N PHE A 118 -4.64 12.27 -14.46
CA PHE A 118 -5.93 12.42 -15.17
C PHE A 118 -7.11 11.77 -14.45
N GLY A 119 -6.96 11.43 -13.17
CA GLY A 119 -7.93 10.66 -12.43
C GLY A 119 -7.78 9.14 -12.64
N HIS A 120 -8.59 8.40 -11.91
CA HIS A 120 -8.71 6.95 -12.06
C HIS A 120 -9.53 6.60 -13.32
N ALA A 121 -9.15 5.55 -14.01
CA ALA A 121 -9.85 5.01 -15.18
C ALA A 121 -10.21 6.06 -16.27
N PRO A 122 -9.28 6.93 -16.70
CA PRO A 122 -9.55 7.90 -17.75
C PRO A 122 -9.77 7.20 -19.07
N LYS A 123 -10.95 7.38 -19.68
CA LYS A 123 -11.41 6.62 -20.85
C LYS A 123 -10.44 6.63 -22.02
N PHE A 124 -9.76 7.76 -22.26
CA PHE A 124 -8.80 7.86 -23.37
C PHE A 124 -7.51 7.05 -23.15
N ILE A 125 -7.07 6.87 -21.90
CA ILE A 125 -5.94 6.00 -21.53
C ILE A 125 -6.39 4.55 -21.56
N ASP A 126 -7.52 4.24 -20.93
CA ASP A 126 -8.07 2.88 -20.87
C ASP A 126 -8.24 2.25 -22.25
N ALA A 127 -8.73 3.00 -23.21
CA ALA A 127 -8.93 2.52 -24.58
C ALA A 127 -7.59 2.09 -25.21
N VAL A 128 -6.53 2.90 -25.03
CA VAL A 128 -5.20 2.60 -25.59
C VAL A 128 -4.56 1.43 -24.87
N VAL A 129 -4.68 1.37 -23.53
CA VAL A 129 -4.14 0.27 -22.71
C VAL A 129 -4.82 -1.05 -23.08
N LYS A 130 -6.16 -1.09 -23.19
CA LYS A 130 -6.91 -2.28 -23.61
C LYS A 130 -6.50 -2.76 -24.99
N ALA A 131 -6.34 -1.85 -25.95
CA ALA A 131 -5.89 -2.17 -27.29
C ALA A 131 -4.45 -2.74 -27.31
N GLN A 132 -3.56 -2.23 -26.42
CA GLN A 132 -2.20 -2.75 -26.29
C GLN A 132 -2.18 -4.12 -25.59
N MET A 133 -2.99 -4.31 -24.57
CA MET A 133 -3.08 -5.59 -23.86
C MET A 133 -3.55 -6.73 -24.77
N ALA A 134 -4.43 -6.46 -25.74
CA ALA A 134 -4.85 -7.43 -26.74
C ALA A 134 -3.69 -7.90 -27.68
N LYS A 135 -2.61 -7.12 -27.76
CA LYS A 135 -1.38 -7.44 -28.52
C LYS A 135 -0.27 -8.02 -27.63
N GLY A 136 -0.47 -8.02 -26.33
CA GLY A 136 0.52 -8.36 -25.31
C GLY A 136 1.07 -7.14 -24.58
N ALA A 137 1.25 -7.25 -23.27
CA ALA A 137 1.73 -6.15 -22.43
C ALA A 137 3.27 -6.05 -22.38
N ALA A 138 3.96 -7.19 -22.34
CA ALA A 138 5.42 -7.26 -22.28
C ALA A 138 5.97 -7.88 -23.57
N LEU A 139 6.14 -7.05 -24.59
CA LEU A 139 6.48 -7.49 -25.96
C LEU A 139 7.99 -7.68 -26.21
N GLY A 140 8.77 -7.96 -25.18
CA GLY A 140 10.20 -8.26 -25.35
C GLY A 140 11.11 -7.07 -25.05
N PRO A 141 12.35 -7.07 -25.60
CA PRO A 141 13.41 -6.20 -25.09
C PRO A 141 13.13 -4.70 -25.21
N GLN A 142 12.37 -4.28 -26.23
CA GLN A 142 12.11 -2.86 -26.46
C GLN A 142 10.78 -2.62 -27.18
N SER A 143 9.98 -1.68 -26.69
CA SER A 143 8.77 -1.23 -27.35
C SER A 143 9.11 -0.24 -28.47
N PRO A 144 8.44 -0.29 -29.63
CA PRO A 144 8.61 0.72 -30.67
C PRO A 144 8.16 2.12 -30.23
N LEU A 145 7.34 2.21 -29.16
CA LEU A 145 6.91 3.49 -28.59
C LEU A 145 7.99 4.18 -27.77
N ALA A 146 9.05 3.47 -27.34
CA ALA A 146 10.09 4.03 -26.48
C ALA A 146 10.75 5.26 -27.09
N SER A 147 11.15 5.19 -28.37
CA SER A 147 11.76 6.33 -29.06
C SER A 147 10.81 7.51 -29.19
N THR A 148 9.56 7.27 -29.54
CA THR A 148 8.53 8.32 -29.67
C THR A 148 8.25 9.02 -28.33
N VAL A 149 8.21 8.25 -27.23
CA VAL A 149 8.02 8.83 -25.88
C VAL A 149 9.26 9.61 -25.46
N ALA A 150 10.46 9.09 -25.71
CA ALA A 150 11.72 9.78 -25.43
C ALA A 150 11.80 11.13 -26.16
N GLU A 151 11.50 11.14 -27.47
CA GLU A 151 11.48 12.36 -28.29
C GLU A 151 10.52 13.43 -27.71
N LYS A 152 9.29 13.04 -27.36
CA LYS A 152 8.32 13.95 -26.76
C LYS A 152 8.77 14.48 -25.40
N LEU A 153 9.32 13.63 -24.54
CA LEU A 153 9.84 14.05 -23.25
C LEU A 153 11.00 15.04 -23.41
N CYS A 154 11.96 14.75 -24.29
CA CYS A 154 13.08 15.64 -24.55
C CYS A 154 12.63 17.00 -25.10
N ALA A 155 11.64 16.99 -25.99
CA ALA A 155 11.07 18.24 -26.52
C ALA A 155 10.41 19.11 -25.43
N LEU A 156 9.68 18.46 -24.49
CA LEU A 156 9.00 19.15 -23.39
C LEU A 156 9.97 19.66 -22.33
N THR A 157 10.95 18.83 -21.97
CA THR A 157 11.87 19.10 -20.84
C THR A 157 13.15 19.83 -21.26
N LYS A 158 13.38 19.98 -22.57
CA LYS A 158 14.61 20.54 -23.15
C LYS A 158 15.88 19.76 -22.78
N HIS A 159 15.74 18.45 -22.57
CA HIS A 159 16.85 17.53 -22.40
C HIS A 159 17.20 16.81 -23.70
N ASP A 160 18.45 16.42 -23.85
CA ASP A 160 18.92 15.77 -25.09
C ASP A 160 18.54 14.28 -25.15
N ARG A 161 18.34 13.63 -24.01
CA ARG A 161 18.08 12.19 -23.88
C ARG A 161 17.17 11.86 -22.72
N ALA A 162 16.34 10.83 -22.91
CA ALA A 162 15.52 10.20 -21.88
C ALA A 162 15.89 8.73 -21.74
N ALA A 163 16.06 8.23 -20.52
CA ALA A 163 16.25 6.83 -20.21
C ALA A 163 15.02 6.26 -19.53
N PHE A 164 14.62 5.06 -19.91
CA PHE A 164 13.52 4.33 -19.29
C PHE A 164 14.06 3.11 -18.55
N PHE A 165 13.63 2.94 -17.31
CA PHE A 165 13.93 1.76 -16.53
C PHE A 165 12.75 0.81 -16.59
N VAL A 166 12.99 -0.45 -16.90
CA VAL A 166 11.95 -1.48 -17.11
C VAL A 166 11.36 -1.96 -15.79
N THR A 167 12.14 -1.88 -14.73
CA THR A 167 11.72 -2.24 -13.37
C THR A 167 11.81 -1.02 -12.49
N GLY A 168 10.72 -0.71 -11.81
CA GLY A 168 10.76 0.25 -10.73
C GLY A 168 11.74 -0.26 -9.67
N SER A 169 12.80 0.45 -9.48
CA SER A 169 13.76 0.18 -8.41
C SER A 169 13.24 0.68 -7.09
#